data_f7a03f011b9bd6ebbd029f2ecf96a6c8
#
_entry.id   f7a03f011b9bd6ebbd029f2ecf96a6c8
#
_cell.length_a   1.000
_cell.length_b   1.000
_cell.length_c   1.000
_cell.angle_alpha   90.00
_cell.angle_beta   90.00
_cell.angle_gamma   90.00
#
_symmetry.space_group_name_H-M   'P 1'
#
loop_
_entity.id
_entity.type
_entity.pdbx_description
1 polymer ?
#
loop_
_entity_poly.entity_id
_entity_poly.type
_entity_poly.pdbx_seq_one_letter_code
_entity_poly.pdbx_strand_id
1 'polypeptide(L)'
;MGEILARAGDEGFCRVVLIHHPPVRGACPAHKRLYGIGTFQETVKRHGAELVLHGHTHLPTLNWIGGRERQVPVVGVSAGGESHGGDKPLAQWNLIGVDGQAGDWRLSLTRRGLTSPDSGVSQISTEMLVPPGERAPLGPVMA
;
A
#
# COMPACT_ATOMS: atom_id res chain seq x y z
N MET A 1 5.81 0.41 17.93
CA MET A 1 5.95 0.44 16.46
C MET A 1 7.25 1.14 16.03
N GLY A 2 7.49 2.38 16.47
CA GLY A 2 8.66 3.16 16.01
C GLY A 2 10.00 2.48 16.21
N GLU A 3 10.28 1.93 17.38
CA GLU A 3 11.54 1.22 17.67
C GLU A 3 11.74 -0.02 16.78
N ILE A 4 10.66 -0.74 16.46
CA ILE A 4 10.71 -1.91 15.57
C ILE A 4 11.07 -1.45 14.15
N LEU A 5 10.44 -0.37 13.66
CA LEU A 5 10.74 0.20 12.35
C LEU A 5 12.18 0.72 12.26
N ALA A 6 12.67 1.40 13.29
CA ALA A 6 14.05 1.88 13.35
C ALA A 6 15.03 0.71 13.26
N ARG A 7 14.89 -0.28 14.16
CA ARG A 7 15.76 -1.46 14.18
C ARG A 7 15.74 -2.22 12.86
N ALA A 8 14.55 -2.50 12.29
CA ALA A 8 14.46 -3.18 11.01
C ALA A 8 15.14 -2.39 9.87
N GLY A 9 15.06 -1.05 9.89
CA GLY A 9 15.79 -0.20 8.95
C GLY A 9 17.30 -0.27 9.14
N ASP A 10 17.79 -0.24 10.37
CA ASP A 10 19.21 -0.35 10.70
C ASP A 10 19.77 -1.74 10.31
N GLU A 11 18.95 -2.78 10.39
CA GLU A 11 19.27 -4.14 9.94
C GLU A 11 19.14 -4.32 8.40
N GLY A 12 18.72 -3.28 7.68
CA GLY A 12 18.62 -3.27 6.21
C GLY A 12 17.40 -3.99 5.65
N PHE A 13 16.33 -4.16 6.42
CA PHE A 13 15.08 -4.76 5.93
C PHE A 13 14.18 -3.75 5.21
N CYS A 14 13.46 -4.23 4.19
CA CYS A 14 12.30 -3.55 3.62
C CYS A 14 11.14 -3.61 4.63
N ARG A 15 10.69 -2.46 5.11
CA ARG A 15 9.70 -2.36 6.19
C ARG A 15 8.30 -2.19 5.63
N VAL A 16 7.46 -3.22 5.81
CA VAL A 16 6.06 -3.19 5.40
C VAL A 16 5.18 -3.15 6.64
N VAL A 17 4.34 -2.11 6.76
CA VAL A 17 3.38 -1.96 7.85
C VAL A 17 2.01 -2.46 7.41
N LEU A 18 1.45 -3.41 8.15
CA LEU A 18 0.09 -3.89 7.97
C LEU A 18 -0.83 -3.23 9.01
N ILE A 19 -1.90 -2.59 8.57
CA ILE A 19 -2.88 -1.94 9.44
C ILE A 19 -4.28 -2.13 8.87
N HIS A 20 -5.31 -2.28 9.71
CA HIS A 20 -6.67 -2.49 9.21
C HIS A 20 -7.28 -1.21 8.62
N HIS A 21 -7.26 -0.11 9.37
CA HIS A 21 -7.84 1.17 8.92
C HIS A 21 -6.83 2.00 8.12
N PRO A 22 -7.25 2.69 7.05
CA PRO A 22 -6.36 3.55 6.27
C PRO A 22 -5.79 4.68 7.15
N PRO A 23 -4.46 4.84 7.22
CA PRO A 23 -3.84 5.91 7.98
C PRO A 23 -3.75 7.21 7.16
N VAL A 24 -4.80 7.51 6.40
CA VAL A 24 -4.90 8.67 5.49
C VAL A 24 -6.16 9.48 5.84
N ARG A 25 -6.00 10.79 5.97
CA ARG A 25 -7.15 11.69 6.25
C ARG A 25 -8.12 11.69 5.06
N GLY A 26 -9.42 11.58 5.34
CA GLY A 26 -10.46 11.57 4.32
C GLY A 26 -10.65 10.24 3.57
N ALA A 27 -9.83 9.22 3.83
CA ALA A 27 -9.94 7.92 3.17
C ALA A 27 -11.21 7.13 3.56
N CYS A 28 -11.86 7.49 4.66
CA CYS A 28 -13.14 6.93 5.07
C CYS A 28 -13.93 7.92 5.96
N PRO A 29 -15.24 7.69 6.18
CA PRO A 29 -16.06 8.52 7.05
C PRO A 29 -15.49 8.66 8.47
N ALA A 30 -15.72 9.81 9.11
CA ALA A 30 -15.13 10.16 10.40
C ALA A 30 -15.36 9.11 11.52
N HIS A 31 -16.53 8.47 11.54
CA HIS A 31 -16.87 7.45 12.54
C HIS A 31 -16.23 6.08 12.31
N LYS A 32 -15.61 5.87 11.11
CA LYS A 32 -14.92 4.64 10.73
C LYS A 32 -13.39 4.85 10.53
N ARG A 33 -12.90 6.04 10.86
CA ARG A 33 -11.47 6.36 10.63
C ARG A 33 -10.57 5.77 11.71
N LEU A 34 -9.32 5.64 11.37
CA LEU A 34 -8.26 5.39 12.37
C LEU A 34 -8.18 6.56 13.36
N TYR A 35 -8.26 6.27 14.66
CA TYR A 35 -7.88 7.23 15.68
C TYR A 35 -6.34 7.31 15.75
N GLY A 36 -5.78 8.54 15.78
CA GLY A 36 -4.33 8.72 15.84
C GLY A 36 -3.63 8.68 14.48
N ILE A 37 -4.31 9.02 13.37
CA ILE A 37 -3.67 9.13 12.03
C ILE A 37 -2.41 9.98 12.10
N GLY A 38 -2.44 11.15 12.77
CA GLY A 38 -1.27 12.02 12.89
C GLY A 38 -0.10 11.34 13.60
N THR A 39 -0.36 10.65 14.71
CA THR A 39 0.66 9.90 15.46
C THR A 39 1.25 8.77 14.61
N PHE A 40 0.43 8.06 13.85
CA PHE A 40 0.89 7.02 12.93
C PHE A 40 1.82 7.60 11.86
N GLN A 41 1.36 8.66 11.17
CA GLN A 41 2.13 9.31 10.10
C GLN A 41 3.44 9.90 10.63
N GLU A 42 3.42 10.53 11.80
CA GLU A 42 4.64 11.06 12.42
C GLU A 42 5.63 9.94 12.80
N THR A 43 5.13 8.80 13.25
CA THR A 43 5.96 7.63 13.54
C THR A 43 6.63 7.09 12.27
N VAL A 44 5.87 6.96 11.17
CA VAL A 44 6.42 6.54 9.87
C VAL A 44 7.43 7.56 9.35
N LYS A 45 7.13 8.86 9.47
CA LYS A 45 8.04 9.93 9.06
C LYS A 45 9.35 9.93 9.85
N ARG A 46 9.30 9.64 11.14
CA ARG A 46 10.49 9.63 12.02
C ARG A 46 11.35 8.39 11.84
N HIS A 47 10.73 7.21 11.78
CA HIS A 47 11.41 5.93 11.81
C HIS A 47 11.53 5.24 10.45
N GLY A 48 10.78 5.69 9.46
CA GLY A 48 10.76 5.13 8.10
C GLY A 48 9.84 3.91 7.97
N ALA A 49 9.37 3.70 6.76
CA ALA A 49 8.77 2.49 6.24
C ALA A 49 8.82 2.58 4.71
N GLU A 50 8.81 1.45 4.03
CA GLU A 50 8.79 1.40 2.57
C GLU A 50 7.39 1.27 2.02
N LEU A 51 6.46 0.68 2.80
CA LEU A 51 5.08 0.41 2.36
C LEU A 51 4.13 0.33 3.54
N VAL A 52 2.91 0.81 3.35
CA VAL A 52 1.78 0.56 4.26
C VAL A 52 0.66 -0.12 3.49
N LEU A 53 0.16 -1.25 3.98
CA LEU A 53 -0.97 -1.96 3.43
C LEU A 53 -2.16 -1.86 4.38
N HIS A 54 -3.36 -1.60 3.83
CA HIS A 54 -4.58 -1.52 4.63
C HIS A 54 -5.79 -2.17 3.93
N GLY A 55 -6.80 -2.50 4.72
CA GLY A 55 -8.10 -2.98 4.28
C GLY A 55 -9.23 -1.98 4.59
N HIS A 56 -10.25 -2.45 5.26
CA HIS A 56 -11.39 -1.71 5.81
C HIS A 56 -12.34 -1.05 4.79
N THR A 57 -11.80 -0.30 3.84
CA THR A 57 -12.62 0.44 2.86
C THR A 57 -13.18 -0.43 1.75
N HIS A 58 -12.61 -1.61 1.53
CA HIS A 58 -12.86 -2.49 0.39
C HIS A 58 -12.67 -1.77 -0.96
N LEU A 59 -11.73 -0.85 -1.02
CA LEU A 59 -11.41 -0.08 -2.22
C LEU A 59 -9.95 -0.24 -2.61
N PRO A 60 -9.65 -0.43 -3.91
CA PRO A 60 -8.28 -0.52 -4.42
C PRO A 60 -7.69 0.90 -4.52
N THR A 61 -7.18 1.41 -3.41
CA THR A 61 -6.63 2.77 -3.33
C THR A 61 -5.11 2.76 -3.35
N LEU A 62 -4.52 3.87 -3.81
CA LEU A 62 -3.12 4.22 -3.65
C LEU A 62 -3.04 5.66 -3.18
N ASN A 63 -2.46 5.86 -2.01
CA ASN A 63 -2.20 7.17 -1.41
C ASN A 63 -0.73 7.25 -1.01
N TRP A 64 -0.29 8.44 -0.62
CA TRP A 64 1.08 8.69 -0.20
C TRP A 64 1.09 9.46 1.12
N ILE A 65 1.99 9.09 2.02
CA ILE A 65 2.23 9.80 3.28
C ILE A 65 3.71 10.16 3.38
N GLY A 66 4.04 11.14 4.24
CA GLY A 66 5.42 11.51 4.48
C GLY A 66 6.20 10.36 5.12
N GLY A 67 7.34 10.01 4.56
CA GLY A 67 8.32 9.11 5.14
C GLY A 67 9.57 9.84 5.62
N ARG A 68 10.61 9.09 6.01
CA ARG A 68 11.85 9.65 6.54
C ARG A 68 12.67 10.34 5.44
N GLU A 69 12.83 9.70 4.30
CA GLU A 69 13.64 10.18 3.17
C GLU A 69 12.79 10.47 1.94
N ARG A 70 11.76 9.69 1.73
CA ARG A 70 10.82 9.82 0.61
C ARG A 70 9.39 9.56 1.07
N GLN A 71 8.42 9.83 0.22
CA GLN A 71 7.03 9.47 0.49
C GLN A 71 6.86 7.95 0.52
N VAL A 72 5.93 7.50 1.36
CA VAL A 72 5.62 6.09 1.57
C VAL A 72 4.26 5.78 0.94
N PRO A 73 4.15 4.78 0.06
CA PRO A 73 2.88 4.36 -0.51
C PRO A 73 1.99 3.71 0.55
N VAL A 74 0.71 4.05 0.51
CA VAL A 74 -0.35 3.49 1.34
C VAL A 74 -1.36 2.82 0.41
N VAL A 75 -1.34 1.51 0.38
CA VAL A 75 -2.09 0.70 -0.58
C VAL A 75 -3.28 0.03 0.10
N GLY A 76 -4.48 0.32 -0.41
CA GLY A 76 -5.71 -0.37 -0.08
C GLY A 76 -6.05 -1.46 -1.10
N VAL A 77 -6.88 -2.40 -0.68
CA VAL A 77 -7.35 -3.50 -1.51
C VAL A 77 -8.86 -3.69 -1.37
N SER A 78 -9.52 -4.13 -2.43
CA SER A 78 -10.90 -4.62 -2.37
C SER A 78 -10.99 -5.89 -1.50
N ALA A 79 -12.18 -6.18 -0.97
CA ALA A 79 -12.35 -7.42 -0.20
C ALA A 79 -12.22 -8.65 -1.12
N GLY A 80 -11.51 -9.67 -0.68
CA GLY A 80 -11.35 -10.92 -1.43
C GLY A 80 -12.65 -11.74 -1.57
N GLY A 81 -13.66 -11.45 -0.75
CA GLY A 81 -14.99 -12.06 -0.81
C GLY A 81 -16.10 -11.11 -1.31
N GLU A 82 -15.75 -9.96 -1.92
CA GLU A 82 -16.75 -9.03 -2.44
C GLU A 82 -17.47 -9.64 -3.63
N SER A 83 -18.81 -9.77 -3.50
CA SER A 83 -19.66 -10.35 -4.51
C SER A 83 -20.27 -9.30 -5.43
N HIS A 84 -20.90 -9.77 -6.52
CA HIS A 84 -21.66 -8.94 -7.45
C HIS A 84 -22.87 -8.26 -6.77
N GLY A 85 -23.19 -7.04 -7.20
CA GLY A 85 -24.41 -6.31 -6.84
C GLY A 85 -24.26 -5.28 -5.73
N GLY A 86 -23.07 -5.09 -5.17
CA GLY A 86 -22.76 -4.01 -4.22
C GLY A 86 -22.14 -2.77 -4.87
N ASP A 87 -21.92 -1.74 -4.08
CA ASP A 87 -21.25 -0.48 -4.49
C ASP A 87 -19.72 -0.60 -4.51
N LYS A 88 -19.18 -1.76 -4.15
CA LYS A 88 -17.74 -2.00 -4.06
C LYS A 88 -17.22 -2.73 -5.28
N PRO A 89 -15.95 -2.53 -5.65
CA PRO A 89 -15.30 -3.35 -6.66
C PRO A 89 -15.37 -4.84 -6.29
N LEU A 90 -15.48 -5.69 -7.28
CA LEU A 90 -15.46 -7.14 -7.11
C LEU A 90 -14.19 -7.61 -6.39
N ALA A 91 -14.20 -8.88 -5.97
CA ALA A 91 -13.10 -9.49 -5.25
C ALA A 91 -11.74 -9.29 -5.93
N GLN A 92 -10.79 -8.73 -5.18
CA GLN A 92 -9.42 -8.45 -5.66
C GLN A 92 -8.39 -8.80 -4.58
N TRP A 93 -7.16 -8.98 -5.03
CA TRP A 93 -5.98 -9.07 -4.19
C TRP A 93 -4.79 -8.36 -4.84
N ASN A 94 -3.80 -7.99 -4.02
CA ASN A 94 -2.61 -7.30 -4.45
C ASN A 94 -1.40 -8.24 -4.35
N LEU A 95 -0.60 -8.26 -5.42
CA LEU A 95 0.75 -8.81 -5.39
C LEU A 95 1.74 -7.64 -5.30
N ILE A 96 2.55 -7.64 -4.26
CA ILE A 96 3.60 -6.66 -4.07
C ILE A 96 4.93 -7.28 -4.46
N GLY A 97 5.57 -6.70 -5.47
CA GLY A 97 6.96 -7.01 -5.80
C GLY A 97 7.90 -6.12 -5.00
N VAL A 98 8.94 -6.71 -4.42
CA VAL A 98 10.00 -6.01 -3.70
C VAL A 98 11.32 -6.40 -4.31
N ASP A 99 12.10 -5.41 -4.76
CA ASP A 99 13.42 -5.59 -5.37
C ASP A 99 14.38 -4.52 -4.84
N GLY A 100 15.68 -4.73 -5.00
CA GLY A 100 16.72 -3.80 -4.56
C GLY A 100 17.36 -4.20 -3.23
N GLN A 101 17.82 -3.20 -2.50
CA GLN A 101 18.57 -3.39 -1.26
C GLN A 101 18.30 -2.24 -0.29
N ALA A 102 18.84 -2.31 0.92
CA ALA A 102 18.73 -1.25 1.91
C ALA A 102 19.09 0.12 1.33
N GLY A 103 18.18 1.09 1.50
CA GLY A 103 18.29 2.45 0.96
C GLY A 103 17.83 2.63 -0.49
N ASP A 104 17.64 1.55 -1.24
CA ASP A 104 17.16 1.58 -2.65
C ASP A 104 16.13 0.49 -2.95
N TRP A 105 15.10 0.40 -2.12
CA TRP A 105 13.99 -0.51 -2.33
C TRP A 105 13.08 -0.03 -3.45
N ARG A 106 12.80 -0.92 -4.41
CA ARG A 106 11.86 -0.73 -5.51
C ARG A 106 10.64 -1.59 -5.28
N LEU A 107 9.48 -0.98 -5.33
CA LEU A 107 8.21 -1.63 -5.07
C LEU A 107 7.33 -1.60 -6.31
N SER A 108 6.68 -2.71 -6.61
CA SER A 108 5.64 -2.78 -7.63
C SER A 108 4.34 -3.30 -7.04
N LEU A 109 3.23 -2.87 -7.61
CA LEU A 109 1.88 -3.30 -7.24
C LEU A 109 1.20 -3.91 -8.46
N THR A 110 0.86 -5.18 -8.38
CA THR A 110 -0.02 -5.83 -9.35
C THR A 110 -1.35 -6.14 -8.69
N ARG A 111 -2.43 -5.57 -9.23
CA ARG A 111 -3.81 -5.87 -8.80
C ARG A 111 -4.37 -7.00 -9.63
N ARG A 112 -4.91 -7.99 -8.97
CA ARG A 112 -5.57 -9.14 -9.59
C ARG A 112 -6.93 -9.37 -8.97
N GLY A 113 -7.86 -9.92 -9.75
CA GLY A 113 -9.21 -10.19 -9.26
C GLY A 113 -10.22 -10.42 -10.38
N LEU A 114 -11.47 -10.31 -10.02
CA LEU A 114 -12.59 -10.42 -10.94
C LEU A 114 -12.85 -9.08 -11.63
N THR A 115 -13.07 -9.11 -12.94
CA THR A 115 -13.45 -7.92 -13.75
C THR A 115 -14.94 -7.91 -14.08
N SER A 116 -15.59 -9.07 -13.98
CA SER A 116 -17.05 -9.23 -14.04
C SER A 116 -17.46 -10.41 -13.16
N PRO A 117 -18.78 -10.58 -12.84
CA PRO A 117 -19.26 -11.68 -12.00
C PRO A 117 -18.88 -13.07 -12.51
N ASP A 118 -18.87 -13.23 -13.83
CA ASP A 118 -18.63 -14.50 -14.52
C ASP A 118 -17.18 -14.62 -15.03
N SER A 119 -16.31 -13.64 -14.73
CA SER A 119 -14.91 -13.70 -15.14
C SER A 119 -14.09 -14.60 -14.22
N GLY A 120 -13.07 -15.23 -14.77
CA GLY A 120 -11.97 -15.76 -13.96
C GLY A 120 -11.11 -14.64 -13.38
N VAL A 121 -10.24 -15.00 -12.44
CA VAL A 121 -9.24 -14.07 -11.88
C VAL A 121 -8.26 -13.67 -12.98
N SER A 122 -8.13 -12.36 -13.19
CA SER A 122 -7.21 -11.77 -14.17
C SER A 122 -6.36 -10.67 -13.55
N GLN A 123 -5.34 -10.24 -14.28
CA GLN A 123 -4.57 -9.05 -13.91
C GLN A 123 -5.38 -7.80 -14.30
N ILE A 124 -5.58 -6.92 -13.35
CA ILE A 124 -6.34 -5.66 -13.53
C ILE A 124 -5.38 -4.53 -13.87
N SER A 125 -4.28 -4.42 -13.12
CA SER A 125 -3.24 -3.39 -13.36
C SER A 125 -1.90 -3.83 -12.80
N THR A 126 -0.83 -3.23 -13.32
CA THR A 126 0.53 -3.29 -12.74
C THR A 126 1.14 -1.90 -12.81
N GLU A 127 1.74 -1.47 -11.72
CA GLU A 127 2.41 -0.17 -11.61
C GLU A 127 3.61 -0.22 -10.66
N MET A 128 4.60 0.63 -10.92
CA MET A 128 5.68 0.88 -9.97
C MET A 128 5.20 1.87 -8.92
N LEU A 129 5.48 1.59 -7.65
CA LEU A 129 5.14 2.49 -6.54
C LEU A 129 6.21 3.59 -6.44
N VAL A 130 6.10 4.59 -7.29
CA VAL A 130 6.99 5.77 -7.35
C VAL A 130 6.23 6.98 -6.85
N PRO A 131 6.80 7.77 -5.92
CA PRO A 131 6.15 8.98 -5.41
C PRO A 131 5.81 9.96 -6.53
N PRO A 132 4.72 10.73 -6.41
CA PRO A 132 4.38 11.77 -7.35
C PRO A 132 5.54 12.76 -7.54
N GLY A 133 5.93 13.00 -8.78
CA GLY A 133 7.04 13.88 -9.14
C GLY A 133 8.41 13.20 -9.25
N GLU A 134 8.55 11.97 -8.82
CA GLU A 134 9.74 11.15 -9.05
C GLU A 134 9.61 10.32 -10.34
N ARG A 135 10.73 10.03 -11.01
CA ARG A 135 10.73 9.13 -12.17
C ARG A 135 10.84 7.68 -11.71
N ALA A 136 10.08 6.79 -12.35
CA ALA A 136 10.27 5.37 -12.16
C ALA A 136 11.70 4.97 -12.54
N PRO A 137 12.37 4.11 -11.75
CA PRO A 137 13.69 3.61 -12.11
C PRO A 137 13.63 2.88 -13.45
N LEU A 138 14.61 3.15 -14.31
CA LEU A 138 14.79 2.43 -15.58
C LEU A 138 15.31 1.02 -15.25
N GLY A 139 14.44 0.04 -15.27
CA GLY A 139 14.80 -1.36 -15.08
C GLY A 139 13.68 -2.29 -15.57
N PRO A 140 13.99 -3.54 -15.94
CA PRO A 140 12.97 -4.45 -16.44
C PRO A 140 11.93 -4.74 -15.36
N VAL A 141 10.68 -4.46 -15.66
CA VAL A 141 9.55 -5.05 -14.95
C VAL A 141 9.58 -6.54 -15.34
N MET A 142 10.04 -7.39 -14.44
CA MET A 142 9.96 -8.83 -14.65
C MET A 142 8.49 -9.21 -14.75
N ALA A 143 8.14 -9.78 -15.89
CA ALA A 143 6.80 -10.26 -16.19
C ALA A 143 6.44 -11.50 -15.34
#